data_033f6441bcdb1c2379ffebbdb067ca35
#
_entry.id   033f6441bcdb1c2379ffebbdb067ca35
#
_cell.length_a   1.000
_cell.length_b   1.000
_cell.length_c   1.000
_cell.angle_alpha   90.00
_cell.angle_beta   90.00
_cell.angle_gamma   90.00
#
_symmetry.space_group_name_H-M   'P 1'
#
loop_
_entity.id
_entity.type
_entity.pdbx_description
1 polymer ?
#
loop_
_entity_poly.entity_id
_entity_poly.type
_entity_poly.pdbx_seq_one_letter_code
_entity_poly.pdbx_strand_id
1 'polypeptide(L)'
;MASNSRSYNLVMPQNSWTISIDTGGTFTDSVARAQDGNFMVAKVPSTPSDPGLALVHSIQALVNQGLDSTKVNLISHGTTIATNAM
;
A
#
# COMPACT_ATOMS: atom_id res chain seq x y z
N MET A 1 5.94 32.32 3.60
CA MET A 1 5.71 31.65 3.90
C MET A 1 5.62 30.99 3.88
N ALA A 2 5.60 31.21 4.10
CA ALA A 2 5.22 30.35 4.41
C ALA A 2 4.98 29.75 4.33
N SER A 3 4.88 30.11 4.40
CA SER A 3 4.41 29.40 4.66
C SER A 3 4.11 28.81 4.48
N ASN A 4 3.93 29.23 4.51
CA ASN A 4 3.45 28.47 4.65
C ASN A 4 3.37 27.66 4.40
N SER A 5 3.18 28.09 4.13
CA SER A 5 3.00 27.17 4.25
C SER A 5 3.23 26.42 4.45
N ARG A 6 3.06 26.57 4.96
CA ARG A 6 3.20 25.62 5.50
C ARG A 6 2.54 24.92 5.93
N SER A 7 2.09 25.07 6.24
CA SER A 7 1.37 24.35 6.78
C SER A 7 0.91 23.51 6.34
N TYR A 8 0.69 23.49 6.04
CA TYR A 8 0.17 22.55 5.83
C TYR A 8 0.87 21.59 5.64
N ASN A 9 1.67 21.68 5.77
CA ASN A 9 2.31 20.79 5.75
C ASN A 9 2.36 19.99 6.69
N LEU A 10 2.12 20.44 7.35
CA LEU A 10 1.98 19.65 8.36
C LEU A 10 1.21 18.57 8.07
N VAL A 11 0.79 18.57 7.16
CA VAL A 11 -0.10 17.64 6.84
C VAL A 11 0.50 16.33 6.68
N MET A 12 1.03 16.00 5.55
CA MET A 12 1.58 14.70 5.29
C MET A 12 3.09 14.77 5.23
N PRO A 13 3.80 13.79 5.80
CA PRO A 13 5.23 13.75 5.62
C PRO A 13 5.56 13.62 4.15
N GLN A 14 6.67 14.17 3.74
CA GLN A 14 7.14 13.95 2.40
C GLN A 14 7.40 12.49 2.17
N ASN A 15 7.13 12.03 0.97
CA ASN A 15 7.34 10.64 0.60
C ASN A 15 6.48 9.69 1.42
N SER A 16 5.33 10.16 1.86
CA SER A 16 4.37 9.24 2.48
C SER A 16 3.83 8.31 1.40
N TRP A 17 3.52 7.10 1.83
CA TRP A 17 3.10 6.04 0.93
C TRP A 17 1.68 5.61 1.21
N THR A 18 0.96 5.31 0.15
CA THR A 18 -0.36 4.68 0.21
C THR A 18 -0.23 3.31 -0.43
N ILE A 19 -0.69 2.28 0.25
CA ILE A 19 -0.63 0.92 -0.25
C ILE A 19 -2.02 0.45 -0.61
N SER A 20 -2.17 -0.08 -1.82
CA SER A 20 -3.40 -0.72 -2.26
C SER A 20 -3.12 -2.19 -2.47
N ILE A 21 -3.95 -3.05 -1.89
CA ILE A 21 -3.75 -4.50 -1.96
C ILE A 21 -5.00 -5.13 -2.52
N ASP A 22 -4.83 -5.98 -3.53
CA ASP A 22 -5.91 -6.69 -4.17
C ASP A 22 -5.65 -8.19 -4.04
N THR A 23 -6.54 -8.88 -3.34
CA THR A 23 -6.40 -10.30 -3.07
C THR A 23 -7.19 -11.09 -4.11
N GLY A 24 -6.47 -11.85 -4.93
CA GLY A 24 -7.09 -12.77 -5.86
C GLY A 24 -7.04 -14.20 -5.34
N GLY A 25 -7.53 -15.13 -6.12
CA GLY A 25 -7.54 -16.53 -5.71
C GLY A 25 -6.17 -17.16 -5.71
N THR A 26 -5.29 -16.74 -6.60
CA THR A 26 -3.96 -17.32 -6.74
C THR A 26 -2.87 -16.40 -6.22
N PHE A 27 -2.97 -15.12 -6.55
CA PHE A 27 -1.96 -14.14 -6.15
C PHE A 27 -2.60 -12.94 -5.50
N THR A 28 -1.83 -12.33 -4.62
CA THR A 28 -2.20 -11.08 -3.96
C THR A 28 -1.24 -10.02 -4.48
N ASP A 29 -1.79 -8.98 -5.09
CA ASP A 29 -1.03 -7.90 -5.68
C ASP A 29 -1.08 -6.68 -4.79
N SER A 30 0.04 -5.98 -4.68
CA SER A 30 0.06 -4.74 -3.93
C SER A 30 0.79 -3.67 -4.71
N VAL A 31 0.34 -2.44 -4.54
CA VAL A 31 0.95 -1.26 -5.15
C VAL A 31 1.12 -0.23 -4.06
N ALA A 32 2.32 0.25 -3.88
CA ALA A 32 2.60 1.35 -2.98
C ALA A 32 2.90 2.58 -3.82
N ARG A 33 2.23 3.68 -3.52
CA ARG A 33 2.42 4.95 -4.22
C ARG A 33 2.90 6.00 -3.27
N ALA A 34 3.92 6.72 -3.68
CA ALA A 34 4.43 7.86 -2.92
C ALA A 34 3.78 9.13 -3.42
N GLN A 35 3.81 10.16 -2.61
CA GLN A 35 3.26 11.45 -2.99
C GLN A 35 3.97 12.07 -4.18
N ASP A 36 5.24 11.75 -4.37
CA ASP A 36 6.02 12.30 -5.48
C ASP A 36 5.79 11.55 -6.80
N GLY A 37 4.92 10.54 -6.80
CA GLY A 37 4.61 9.79 -8.00
C GLY A 37 5.38 8.48 -8.15
N ASN A 38 6.36 8.23 -7.31
CA ASN A 38 7.05 6.95 -7.33
C ASN A 38 6.11 5.85 -6.87
N PHE A 39 6.35 4.64 -7.34
CA PHE A 39 5.53 3.52 -6.89
C PHE A 39 6.35 2.24 -6.86
N MET A 40 5.86 1.27 -6.12
CA MET A 40 6.41 -0.08 -6.03
C MET A 40 5.28 -1.07 -6.17
N VAL A 41 5.58 -2.22 -6.73
CA VAL A 41 4.58 -3.30 -6.85
C VAL A 41 5.16 -4.56 -6.26
N ALA A 42 4.29 -5.40 -5.74
CA ALA A 42 4.66 -6.72 -5.27
C ALA A 42 3.52 -7.69 -5.57
N LYS A 43 3.89 -8.92 -5.83
CA LYS A 43 2.94 -9.99 -6.10
C LYS A 43 3.38 -11.18 -5.27
N VAL A 44 2.51 -11.68 -4.43
CA VAL A 44 2.81 -12.84 -3.59
C VAL A 44 1.67 -13.86 -3.75
N PRO A 45 1.95 -15.12 -3.49
CA PRO A 45 0.87 -16.13 -3.52
C PRO A 45 -0.19 -15.81 -2.49
N SER A 46 -1.43 -15.98 -2.86
CA SER A 46 -2.53 -15.85 -1.92
C SER A 46 -2.50 -16.99 -0.92
N THR A 47 -3.10 -16.76 0.23
CA THR A 47 -3.16 -17.75 1.30
C THR A 47 -4.65 -17.91 1.67
N PRO A 48 -5.40 -18.72 0.90
CA PRO A 48 -6.86 -18.77 1.06
C PRO A 48 -7.33 -19.17 2.45
N SER A 49 -6.56 -20.02 3.12
CA SER A 49 -6.94 -20.44 4.47
C SER A 49 -6.66 -19.37 5.53
N ASP A 50 -5.83 -18.38 5.20
CA ASP A 50 -5.51 -17.30 6.11
C ASP A 50 -5.21 -16.04 5.28
N PRO A 51 -6.25 -15.33 4.85
CA PRO A 51 -6.05 -14.17 3.97
C PRO A 51 -5.15 -13.09 4.55
N GLY A 52 -5.14 -12.94 5.86
CA GLY A 52 -4.27 -11.94 6.49
C GLY A 52 -2.80 -12.23 6.29
N LEU A 53 -2.44 -13.48 6.11
CA LEU A 53 -1.04 -13.84 5.93
C LEU A 53 -0.50 -13.31 4.60
N ALA A 54 -1.28 -13.42 3.53
CA ALA A 54 -0.86 -12.88 2.24
C ALA A 54 -0.74 -11.36 2.30
N LEU A 55 -1.59 -10.71 3.09
CA LEU A 55 -1.51 -9.27 3.29
C LEU A 55 -0.16 -8.92 3.91
N VAL A 56 0.23 -9.63 4.96
CA VAL A 56 1.51 -9.39 5.62
C VAL A 56 2.66 -9.67 4.66
N HIS A 57 2.57 -10.76 3.90
CA HIS A 57 3.61 -11.11 2.93
C HIS A 57 3.78 -10.02 1.86
N SER A 58 2.68 -9.43 1.41
CA SER A 58 2.72 -8.35 0.44
C SER A 58 3.47 -7.14 0.98
N ILE A 59 3.14 -6.76 2.20
CA ILE A 59 3.77 -5.61 2.82
C ILE A 59 5.26 -5.88 3.03
N GLN A 60 5.60 -7.09 3.47
CA GLN A 60 7.00 -7.45 3.63
C GLN A 60 7.75 -7.40 2.31
N ALA A 61 7.13 -7.84 1.22
CA ALA A 61 7.76 -7.79 -0.08
C ALA A 61 8.06 -6.35 -0.49
N LEU A 62 7.15 -5.43 -0.20
CA LEU A 62 7.37 -4.02 -0.48
C LEU A 62 8.50 -3.46 0.39
N VAL A 63 8.53 -3.82 1.66
CA VAL A 63 9.60 -3.39 2.56
C VAL A 63 10.94 -3.90 2.08
N ASN A 64 10.99 -5.13 1.59
CA ASN A 64 12.23 -5.69 1.08
C ASN A 64 12.72 -4.96 -0.17
N GLN A 65 11.84 -4.29 -0.88
CA GLN A 65 12.21 -3.46 -2.03
C GLN A 65 12.67 -2.07 -1.62
N GLY A 66 12.51 -1.72 -0.36
CA GLY A 66 12.95 -0.42 0.12
C GLY A 66 11.85 0.47 0.67
N LEU A 67 10.62 -0.04 0.76
CA LEU A 67 9.55 0.76 1.33
C LEU A 67 9.83 1.01 2.81
N ASP A 68 9.70 2.27 3.22
CA ASP A 68 9.83 2.64 4.63
C ASP A 68 8.45 2.55 5.26
N SER A 69 8.22 1.51 6.04
CA SER A 69 6.92 1.27 6.62
C SER A 69 6.49 2.36 7.59
N THR A 70 7.43 3.13 8.13
CA THR A 70 7.08 4.22 9.03
C THR A 70 6.44 5.38 8.29
N LYS A 71 6.53 5.40 6.96
CA LYS A 71 5.97 6.46 6.14
C LYS A 71 4.70 6.04 5.43
N VAL A 72 4.17 4.88 5.73
CA VAL A 72 2.91 4.44 5.17
C VAL A 72 1.78 5.10 5.94
N ASN A 73 0.93 5.84 5.23
CA ASN A 73 -0.16 6.54 5.89
C ASN A 73 -1.53 5.94 5.65
N LEU A 74 -1.64 5.02 4.69
CA LEU A 74 -2.92 4.40 4.39
C LEU A 74 -2.69 3.07 3.73
N ILE A 75 -3.42 2.05 4.16
CA ILE A 75 -3.45 0.75 3.51
C ILE A 75 -4.90 0.46 3.15
N SER A 76 -5.12 0.23 1.87
CA SER A 76 -6.44 -0.10 1.35
C SER A 76 -6.42 -1.54 0.90
N HIS A 77 -7.40 -2.32 1.33
CA HIS A 77 -7.46 -3.74 1.00
C HIS A 77 -8.81 -4.05 0.39
N GLY A 78 -8.78 -4.64 -0.79
CA GLY A 78 -9.99 -5.05 -1.47
C GLY A 78 -9.85 -6.45 -2.01
N THR A 79 -10.97 -6.98 -2.49
CA THR A 79 -10.97 -8.26 -3.17
C THR A 79 -11.69 -8.10 -4.48
N THR A 80 -11.40 -9.01 -5.39
CA THR A 80 -12.08 -9.02 -6.67
C THR A 80 -13.56 -9.19 -6.52
N ILE A 81 -13.96 -9.98 -5.53
CA ILE A 81 -15.38 -10.21 -5.28
C ILE A 81 -16.07 -8.91 -4.91
N ALA A 82 -15.44 -8.12 -4.05
CA ALA A 82 -16.01 -6.84 -3.66
C ALA A 82 -16.17 -5.93 -4.87
N THR A 83 -15.21 -5.93 -5.75
CA THR A 83 -15.28 -5.14 -6.95
C THR A 83 -16.44 -5.57 -7.82
N ASN A 84 -16.65 -6.86 -7.94
CA ASN A 84 -17.72 -7.38 -8.77
C ASN A 84 -19.09 -7.06 -8.21
N ALA A 85 -19.18 -6.86 -6.94
CA ALA A 85 -20.45 -6.53 -6.33
C ALA A 85 -20.93 -5.15 -6.71
N MET A 86 -20.06 -4.36 -7.24
CA MET A 86 -20.42 -3.04 -7.67
C MET A 86 -20.99 -3.06 -9.06
#